data_6440de59dd4e3b3f52e23c56800e9884
#
_entry.id   6440de59dd4e3b3f52e23c56800e9884
#
_cell.length_a   1.000
_cell.length_b   1.000
_cell.length_c   1.000
_cell.angle_alpha   90.00
_cell.angle_beta   90.00
_cell.angle_gamma   90.00
#
_symmetry.space_group_name_H-M   'P 1'
#
loop_
_entity.id
_entity.type
_entity.pdbx_description
1 polymer ?
#
loop_
_entity_poly.entity_id
_entity_poly.type
_entity_poly.pdbx_seq_one_letter_code
_entity_poly.pdbx_strand_id
1 'polypeptide(L)'
;MRRQRLIRLLGDIIVVSALAATLLTLGASPAPAAPVTVRYLEGVTHGFLVLRGPGGETLAEGDLLQVVRPEGVDSRLIFRFRDGSLYDETVVYTQQKVFALQSYHLIQRGPIFPEELEVTFDRKGGRYQVRSRRDGGEPETAAGEVELPPDLYNGMMIMLLRNLGQGAAETVHVLAFTPKPTLVQLEMVSVGEETMRAGERRVPATHYVMTPKLGMLRGAAAAVLGKTPAPYHCWVVTTGAPAFVAIDGPLYTGGPIWRIETVSPTGPPRPAPAR
;
A
#
# COMPACT_ATOMS: atom_id res chain seq x y z
N MET A 1 -65.13 6.85 -29.92
CA MET A 1 -63.89 7.47 -30.47
C MET A 1 -62.99 8.19 -29.44
N ARG A 2 -63.50 8.68 -28.30
CA ARG A 2 -62.65 9.37 -27.28
C ARG A 2 -61.74 8.42 -26.42
N ARG A 3 -62.18 7.18 -26.15
CA ARG A 3 -61.38 6.24 -25.31
C ARG A 3 -60.13 5.70 -25.96
N GLN A 4 -60.10 5.55 -27.29
CA GLN A 4 -58.89 5.04 -28.00
C GLN A 4 -57.77 6.05 -28.12
N ARG A 5 -58.05 7.36 -28.09
CA ARG A 5 -57.01 8.40 -28.09
C ARG A 5 -56.32 8.56 -26.75
N LEU A 6 -57.03 8.28 -25.63
CA LEU A 6 -56.43 8.39 -24.30
C LEU A 6 -55.41 7.27 -24.02
N ILE A 7 -55.66 6.05 -24.53
CA ILE A 7 -54.77 4.90 -24.36
C ILE A 7 -53.47 5.08 -25.14
N ARG A 8 -53.47 5.72 -26.33
CA ARG A 8 -52.27 6.00 -27.08
C ARG A 8 -51.41 7.08 -26.44
N LEU A 9 -51.99 8.14 -25.89
CA LEU A 9 -51.28 9.20 -25.18
C LEU A 9 -50.60 8.71 -23.90
N LEU A 10 -51.20 7.77 -23.16
CA LEU A 10 -50.64 7.15 -21.98
C LEU A 10 -49.50 6.16 -22.34
N GLY A 11 -49.59 5.46 -23.47
CA GLY A 11 -48.54 4.57 -23.98
C GLY A 11 -47.25 5.34 -24.36
N ASP A 12 -47.40 6.47 -25.04
CA ASP A 12 -46.25 7.28 -25.48
C ASP A 12 -45.54 7.96 -24.31
N ILE A 13 -46.23 8.34 -23.24
CA ILE A 13 -45.64 8.93 -22.04
C ILE A 13 -44.85 7.88 -21.25
N ILE A 14 -45.35 6.64 -21.18
CA ILE A 14 -44.63 5.56 -20.48
C ILE A 14 -43.35 5.16 -21.21
N VAL A 15 -43.35 5.13 -22.55
CA VAL A 15 -42.19 4.77 -23.37
C VAL A 15 -41.11 5.86 -23.29
N VAL A 16 -41.48 7.13 -23.31
CA VAL A 16 -40.53 8.25 -23.16
C VAL A 16 -39.94 8.29 -21.74
N SER A 17 -40.69 8.00 -20.71
CA SER A 17 -40.22 7.93 -19.32
C SER A 17 -39.28 6.73 -19.09
N ALA A 18 -39.52 5.59 -19.72
CA ALA A 18 -38.66 4.42 -19.64
C ALA A 18 -37.32 4.65 -20.37
N LEU A 19 -37.32 5.38 -21.51
CA LEU A 19 -36.10 5.70 -22.25
C LEU A 19 -35.23 6.74 -21.51
N ALA A 20 -35.85 7.70 -20.80
CA ALA A 20 -35.12 8.69 -19.98
C ALA A 20 -34.49 8.06 -18.72
N ALA A 21 -35.11 7.06 -18.14
CA ALA A 21 -34.56 6.32 -16.99
C ALA A 21 -33.37 5.44 -17.36
N THR A 22 -33.29 4.95 -18.59
CA THR A 22 -32.19 4.09 -19.08
C THR A 22 -30.91 4.88 -19.43
N LEU A 23 -31.04 6.20 -19.66
CA LEU A 23 -29.88 7.06 -19.96
C LEU A 23 -29.14 7.58 -18.71
N LEU A 24 -29.69 7.42 -17.51
CA LEU A 24 -29.10 7.89 -16.25
C LEU A 24 -28.19 6.85 -15.55
N THR A 25 -28.07 5.65 -16.11
CA THR A 25 -27.12 4.61 -15.63
C THR A 25 -25.90 4.45 -16.54
N LEU A 26 -25.49 5.49 -17.24
CA LEU A 26 -24.12 5.58 -17.76
C LEU A 26 -23.21 5.65 -16.54
N GLY A 27 -22.89 4.46 -16.02
CA GLY A 27 -22.00 4.27 -14.89
C GLY A 27 -20.77 5.10 -15.10
N ALA A 28 -20.45 5.94 -14.13
CA ALA A 28 -19.13 6.55 -14.07
C ALA A 28 -18.14 5.40 -14.15
N SER A 29 -17.50 5.22 -15.31
CA SER A 29 -16.34 4.34 -15.42
C SER A 29 -15.37 4.80 -14.34
N PRO A 30 -14.86 3.89 -13.49
CA PRO A 30 -13.85 4.29 -12.53
C PRO A 30 -12.75 5.00 -13.32
N ALA A 31 -12.39 6.21 -12.89
CA ALA A 31 -11.31 6.95 -13.50
C ALA A 31 -10.08 6.03 -13.55
N PRO A 32 -9.38 5.93 -14.69
CA PRO A 32 -8.18 5.13 -14.75
C PRO A 32 -7.24 5.59 -13.65
N ALA A 33 -6.67 4.64 -12.89
CA ALA A 33 -5.67 4.92 -11.89
C ALA A 33 -4.53 5.72 -12.55
N ALA A 34 -4.19 6.88 -11.97
CA ALA A 34 -3.21 7.79 -12.51
C ALA A 34 -1.96 7.83 -11.63
N PRO A 35 -0.77 8.06 -12.22
CA PRO A 35 0.44 8.21 -11.44
C PRO A 35 0.34 9.36 -10.43
N VAL A 36 0.79 9.10 -9.19
CA VAL A 36 0.75 10.09 -8.10
C VAL A 36 1.75 11.22 -8.35
N THR A 37 1.27 12.46 -8.26
CA THR A 37 2.09 13.66 -8.44
C THR A 37 3.06 13.85 -7.29
N VAL A 38 4.32 14.18 -7.59
CA VAL A 38 5.33 14.56 -6.60
C VAL A 38 5.06 15.99 -6.14
N ARG A 39 4.66 16.15 -4.89
CA ARG A 39 4.50 17.46 -4.22
C ARG A 39 5.69 17.76 -3.31
N TYR A 40 6.21 16.73 -2.67
CA TYR A 40 7.34 16.79 -1.75
C TYR A 40 8.39 15.79 -2.23
N LEU A 41 9.57 16.31 -2.56
CA LEU A 41 10.72 15.47 -2.94
C LEU A 41 11.22 14.71 -1.72
N GLU A 42 11.50 13.43 -1.92
CA GLU A 42 12.21 12.63 -0.92
C GLU A 42 13.69 13.01 -0.91
N GLY A 43 14.22 13.12 0.30
CA GLY A 43 15.63 13.41 0.55
C GLY A 43 16.38 12.19 1.09
N VAL A 44 17.62 12.43 1.54
CA VAL A 44 18.37 11.43 2.31
C VAL A 44 17.75 11.33 3.69
N THR A 45 17.35 10.13 4.07
CA THR A 45 16.62 9.87 5.34
C THR A 45 17.09 8.57 5.99
N HIS A 46 17.20 8.59 7.31
CA HIS A 46 17.30 7.39 8.13
C HIS A 46 16.24 7.50 9.22
N GLY A 47 15.17 6.71 9.09
CA GLY A 47 14.09 6.61 10.07
C GLY A 47 14.24 5.32 10.90
N PHE A 48 14.12 5.44 12.22
CA PHE A 48 14.07 4.29 13.14
C PHE A 48 12.63 3.90 13.37
N LEU A 49 12.35 2.61 13.27
CA LEU A 49 11.02 2.04 13.36
C LEU A 49 10.96 0.93 14.39
N VAL A 50 9.77 0.72 14.94
CA VAL A 50 9.45 -0.51 15.66
C VAL A 50 8.22 -1.14 15.04
N LEU A 51 8.18 -2.46 15.05
CA LEU A 51 7.02 -3.25 14.69
C LEU A 51 6.44 -3.85 15.97
N ARG A 52 5.15 -3.61 16.21
CA ARG A 52 4.45 -4.10 17.40
C ARG A 52 3.35 -5.08 17.03
N GLY A 53 3.19 -6.08 17.85
CA GLY A 53 2.08 -7.01 17.82
C GLY A 53 0.78 -6.41 18.39
N PRO A 54 -0.34 -7.15 18.30
CA PRO A 54 -1.65 -6.71 18.78
C PRO A 54 -1.69 -6.40 20.28
N GLY A 55 -0.84 -7.01 21.08
CA GLY A 55 -0.70 -6.76 22.53
C GLY A 55 0.21 -5.57 22.86
N GLY A 56 0.78 -4.89 21.86
CA GLY A 56 1.71 -3.79 22.04
C GLY A 56 3.17 -4.23 22.27
N GLU A 57 3.45 -5.52 22.26
CA GLU A 57 4.80 -6.08 22.38
C GLU A 57 5.64 -5.72 21.14
N THR A 58 6.92 -5.43 21.35
CA THR A 58 7.85 -5.18 20.23
C THR A 58 8.27 -6.51 19.62
N LEU A 59 7.88 -6.73 18.35
CA LEU A 59 8.23 -7.93 17.57
C LEU A 59 9.56 -7.74 16.84
N ALA A 60 9.81 -6.55 16.28
CA ALA A 60 11.01 -6.24 15.53
C ALA A 60 11.42 -4.77 15.69
N GLU A 61 12.70 -4.54 15.50
CA GLU A 61 13.28 -3.22 15.26
C GLU A 61 13.53 -3.03 13.76
N GLY A 62 13.36 -1.82 13.26
CA GLY A 62 13.45 -1.55 11.85
C GLY A 62 14.11 -0.23 11.51
N ASP A 63 14.59 -0.17 10.27
CA ASP A 63 15.18 0.99 9.66
C ASP A 63 14.49 1.29 8.33
N LEU A 64 14.21 2.57 8.07
CA LEU A 64 13.86 3.07 6.75
C LEU A 64 15.01 3.97 6.27
N LEU A 65 15.72 3.52 5.26
CA LEU A 65 16.87 4.22 4.68
C LEU A 65 16.48 4.73 3.29
N GLN A 66 16.72 6.00 3.01
CA GLN A 66 16.54 6.57 1.68
C GLN A 66 17.82 7.29 1.25
N VAL A 67 18.25 7.06 0.02
CA VAL A 67 19.41 7.69 -0.59
C VAL A 67 19.01 8.22 -1.96
N VAL A 68 19.19 9.52 -2.16
CA VAL A 68 18.97 10.16 -3.47
C VAL A 68 20.20 9.97 -4.35
N ARG A 69 19.98 9.52 -5.58
CA ARG A 69 20.99 9.35 -6.62
C ARG A 69 20.59 10.13 -7.87
N PRO A 70 21.50 10.38 -8.81
CA PRO A 70 21.17 11.05 -10.07
C PRO A 70 20.05 10.36 -10.87
N GLU A 71 20.00 9.03 -10.82
CA GLU A 71 19.03 8.18 -11.52
C GLU A 71 17.71 7.97 -10.77
N GLY A 72 17.62 8.33 -9.48
CA GLY A 72 16.42 8.13 -8.67
C GLY A 72 16.67 8.08 -7.17
N VAL A 73 15.76 7.47 -6.46
CA VAL A 73 15.83 7.28 -4.99
C VAL A 73 15.88 5.80 -4.70
N ASP A 74 16.87 5.36 -3.96
CA ASP A 74 16.93 4.04 -3.35
C ASP A 74 16.29 4.14 -1.96
N SER A 75 15.26 3.34 -1.69
CA SER A 75 14.61 3.24 -0.39
C SER A 75 14.64 1.80 0.09
N ARG A 76 15.05 1.57 1.33
CA ARG A 76 15.09 0.26 1.95
C ARG A 76 14.41 0.30 3.30
N LEU A 77 13.42 -0.58 3.48
CA LEU A 77 12.75 -0.87 4.74
C LEU A 77 13.22 -2.24 5.23
N ILE A 78 13.77 -2.29 6.43
CA ILE A 78 14.25 -3.54 7.02
C ILE A 78 13.69 -3.71 8.43
N PHE A 79 13.17 -4.91 8.75
CA PHE A 79 12.80 -5.33 10.10
C PHE A 79 13.58 -6.57 10.51
N ARG A 80 14.23 -6.49 11.68
CA ARG A 80 14.91 -7.61 12.32
C ARG A 80 14.09 -8.05 13.52
N PHE A 81 13.49 -9.22 13.41
CA PHE A 81 12.64 -9.77 14.46
C PHE A 81 13.46 -10.41 15.57
N ARG A 82 12.89 -10.48 16.77
CA ARG A 82 13.52 -11.08 17.93
C ARG A 82 13.71 -12.59 17.81
N ASP A 83 12.91 -13.25 16.99
CA ASP A 83 13.01 -14.68 16.69
C ASP A 83 14.03 -15.01 15.58
N GLY A 84 14.75 -14.01 15.07
CA GLY A 84 15.70 -14.15 13.98
C GLY A 84 15.10 -14.01 12.58
N SER A 85 13.78 -13.81 12.47
CA SER A 85 13.15 -13.52 11.18
C SER A 85 13.60 -12.17 10.60
N LEU A 86 13.53 -12.05 9.28
CA LEU A 86 13.93 -10.89 8.53
C LEU A 86 12.87 -10.51 7.49
N TYR A 87 12.53 -9.23 7.47
CA TYR A 87 11.83 -8.58 6.37
C TYR A 87 12.72 -7.48 5.82
N ASP A 88 13.06 -7.51 4.53
CA ASP A 88 13.96 -6.58 3.88
C ASP A 88 13.39 -6.20 2.50
N GLU A 89 12.88 -5.00 2.38
CA GLU A 89 12.23 -4.49 1.18
C GLU A 89 13.03 -3.33 0.63
N THR A 90 13.47 -3.44 -0.61
CA THR A 90 14.20 -2.39 -1.33
C THR A 90 13.43 -1.97 -2.57
N VAL A 91 13.28 -0.68 -2.76
CA VAL A 91 12.67 -0.08 -3.94
C VAL A 91 13.57 0.98 -4.54
N VAL A 92 13.61 1.03 -5.87
CA VAL A 92 14.21 2.13 -6.63
C VAL A 92 13.11 2.82 -7.39
N TYR A 93 13.02 4.14 -7.28
CA TYR A 93 11.99 4.92 -7.95
C TYR A 93 12.49 6.28 -8.40
N THR A 94 11.82 6.88 -9.37
CA THR A 94 12.06 8.27 -9.77
C THR A 94 10.98 9.18 -9.19
N GLN A 95 11.35 10.45 -8.94
CA GLN A 95 10.49 11.48 -8.38
C GLN A 95 10.60 12.78 -9.20
N GLN A 96 10.13 12.73 -10.43
CA GLN A 96 10.13 13.92 -11.30
C GLN A 96 8.79 14.67 -11.16
N LYS A 97 7.92 14.62 -12.18
CA LYS A 97 6.55 15.14 -12.08
C LYS A 97 5.64 14.22 -11.33
N VAL A 98 5.85 12.92 -11.50
CA VAL A 98 5.12 11.84 -10.83
C VAL A 98 6.12 10.84 -10.27
N PHE A 99 5.68 10.06 -9.28
CA PHE A 99 6.46 8.92 -8.83
C PHE A 99 6.39 7.80 -9.87
N ALA A 100 7.52 7.12 -10.09
CA ALA A 100 7.56 5.94 -10.94
C ALA A 100 8.53 4.90 -10.37
N LEU A 101 7.98 3.76 -9.95
CA LEU A 101 8.74 2.61 -9.48
C LEU A 101 9.59 2.04 -10.62
N GLN A 102 10.87 1.82 -10.37
CA GLN A 102 11.83 1.28 -11.33
C GLN A 102 12.13 -0.19 -11.06
N SER A 103 12.42 -0.52 -9.80
CA SER A 103 12.67 -1.90 -9.39
C SER A 103 12.21 -2.14 -7.95
N TYR A 104 11.98 -3.41 -7.65
CA TYR A 104 11.52 -3.89 -6.36
C TYR A 104 12.24 -5.17 -5.98
N HIS A 105 12.67 -5.28 -4.73
CA HIS A 105 13.23 -6.48 -4.15
C HIS A 105 12.70 -6.66 -2.73
N LEU A 106 12.16 -7.82 -2.43
CA LEU A 106 11.68 -8.22 -1.11
C LEU A 106 12.33 -9.53 -0.70
N ILE A 107 12.85 -9.57 0.51
CA ILE A 107 13.23 -10.80 1.23
C ILE A 107 12.40 -10.88 2.50
N GLN A 108 11.67 -11.99 2.64
CA GLN A 108 10.88 -12.35 3.81
C GLN A 108 11.28 -13.77 4.21
N ARG A 109 11.84 -13.95 5.41
CA ARG A 109 12.31 -15.26 5.86
C ARG A 109 12.29 -15.40 7.37
N GLY A 110 12.20 -16.64 7.85
CA GLY A 110 12.28 -17.01 9.26
C GLY A 110 10.92 -17.37 9.86
N PRO A 111 10.91 -17.84 11.12
CA PRO A 111 9.77 -18.56 11.72
C PRO A 111 8.49 -17.74 11.88
N ILE A 112 8.56 -16.39 11.91
CA ILE A 112 7.35 -15.57 12.02
C ILE A 112 6.50 -15.58 10.74
N PHE A 113 7.10 -15.98 9.62
CA PHE A 113 6.44 -16.01 8.31
C PHE A 113 6.02 -17.46 7.97
N PRO A 114 4.76 -17.68 7.55
CA PRO A 114 4.30 -19.00 7.12
C PRO A 114 4.92 -19.45 5.79
N GLU A 115 5.55 -18.53 5.06
CA GLU A 115 6.22 -18.76 3.80
C GLU A 115 7.43 -17.84 3.70
N GLU A 116 8.60 -18.41 3.40
CA GLU A 116 9.75 -17.61 3.00
C GLU A 116 9.54 -17.16 1.55
N LEU A 117 9.85 -15.89 1.29
CA LEU A 117 9.59 -15.27 0.01
C LEU A 117 10.76 -14.37 -0.39
N GLU A 118 11.28 -14.54 -1.60
CA GLU A 118 12.17 -13.61 -2.25
C GLU A 118 11.57 -13.20 -3.58
N VAL A 119 11.37 -11.90 -3.76
CA VAL A 119 10.74 -11.34 -4.96
C VAL A 119 11.64 -10.29 -5.56
N THR A 120 11.83 -10.35 -6.86
CA THR A 120 12.42 -9.25 -7.64
C THR A 120 11.53 -8.92 -8.81
N PHE A 121 11.40 -7.65 -9.15
CA PHE A 121 10.93 -7.24 -10.45
C PHE A 121 11.60 -5.94 -10.93
N ASP A 122 11.68 -5.79 -12.25
CA ASP A 122 12.30 -4.67 -12.95
C ASP A 122 11.31 -4.12 -13.98
N ARG A 123 11.01 -2.83 -13.90
CA ARG A 123 10.09 -2.15 -14.83
C ARG A 123 10.61 -2.13 -16.25
N LYS A 124 11.93 -1.97 -16.46
CA LYS A 124 12.51 -1.81 -17.79
C LYS A 124 12.28 -3.02 -18.70
N GLY A 125 12.25 -4.23 -18.11
CA GLY A 125 11.99 -5.47 -18.85
C GLY A 125 10.67 -6.12 -18.53
N GLY A 126 9.88 -5.59 -17.58
CA GLY A 126 8.68 -6.26 -17.09
C GLY A 126 8.94 -7.60 -16.43
N ARG A 127 10.21 -7.91 -16.17
CA ARG A 127 10.63 -9.23 -15.68
C ARG A 127 10.48 -9.33 -14.18
N TYR A 128 9.97 -10.48 -13.74
CA TYR A 128 9.89 -10.82 -12.34
C TYR A 128 10.51 -12.19 -12.06
N GLN A 129 10.95 -12.36 -10.81
CA GLN A 129 11.29 -13.66 -10.25
C GLN A 129 10.73 -13.73 -8.82
N VAL A 130 10.10 -14.85 -8.51
CA VAL A 130 9.59 -15.17 -7.16
C VAL A 130 10.18 -16.51 -6.76
N ARG A 131 10.84 -16.54 -5.62
CA ARG A 131 11.28 -17.77 -4.96
C ARG A 131 10.51 -17.87 -3.66
N SER A 132 9.82 -18.96 -3.45
CA SER A 132 9.05 -19.19 -2.22
C SER A 132 9.35 -20.55 -1.63
N ARG A 133 9.24 -20.65 -0.30
CA ARG A 133 9.37 -21.90 0.43
C ARG A 133 8.41 -21.88 1.62
N ARG A 134 7.47 -22.80 1.62
CA ARG A 134 6.61 -23.05 2.77
C ARG A 134 7.32 -23.95 3.78
N ASP A 135 6.91 -23.84 5.03
CA ASP A 135 7.51 -24.64 6.12
C ASP A 135 7.57 -26.12 5.77
N GLY A 136 8.79 -26.70 5.86
CA GLY A 136 9.07 -28.10 5.54
C GLY A 136 8.97 -28.48 4.04
N GLY A 137 8.70 -27.52 3.13
CA GLY A 137 8.56 -27.76 1.69
C GLY A 137 9.84 -27.52 0.90
N GLU A 138 9.85 -28.01 -0.33
CA GLU A 138 10.90 -27.67 -1.31
C GLU A 138 10.72 -26.23 -1.83
N PRO A 139 11.82 -25.54 -2.15
CA PRO A 139 11.75 -24.21 -2.75
C PRO A 139 11.08 -24.26 -4.13
N GLU A 140 10.12 -23.36 -4.34
CA GLU A 140 9.49 -23.14 -5.64
C GLU A 140 10.02 -21.85 -6.26
N THR A 141 10.18 -21.84 -7.59
CA THR A 141 10.59 -20.65 -8.33
C THR A 141 9.63 -20.40 -9.48
N ALA A 142 9.12 -19.19 -9.56
CA ALA A 142 8.36 -18.68 -10.68
C ALA A 142 9.09 -17.47 -11.27
N ALA A 143 9.22 -17.42 -12.60
CA ALA A 143 9.79 -16.28 -13.30
C ALA A 143 9.03 -16.05 -14.61
N GLY A 144 9.04 -14.81 -15.09
CA GLY A 144 8.37 -14.45 -16.32
C GLY A 144 8.39 -12.94 -16.56
N GLU A 145 7.49 -12.54 -17.43
CA GLU A 145 7.25 -11.13 -17.74
C GLU A 145 5.82 -10.77 -17.38
N VAL A 146 5.63 -9.53 -16.93
CA VAL A 146 4.33 -8.96 -16.59
C VAL A 146 4.29 -7.50 -17.05
N GLU A 147 3.17 -7.08 -17.60
CA GLU A 147 2.94 -5.67 -17.91
C GLU A 147 2.75 -4.90 -16.60
N LEU A 148 3.62 -3.90 -16.39
CA LEU A 148 3.61 -3.09 -15.18
C LEU A 148 2.94 -1.74 -15.47
N PRO A 149 1.76 -1.46 -14.90
CA PRO A 149 1.08 -0.19 -15.10
C PRO A 149 1.91 0.98 -14.54
N PRO A 150 1.74 2.20 -15.07
CA PRO A 150 2.55 3.36 -14.66
C PRO A 150 2.36 3.74 -13.20
N ASP A 151 1.25 3.40 -12.60
CA ASP A 151 0.83 3.62 -11.22
C ASP A 151 1.06 2.41 -10.30
N LEU A 152 2.03 1.57 -10.62
CA LEU A 152 2.48 0.47 -9.77
C LEU A 152 3.47 0.96 -8.70
N TYR A 153 3.20 0.67 -7.41
CA TYR A 153 3.90 1.29 -6.29
C TYR A 153 4.20 0.36 -5.10
N ASN A 154 4.60 -0.89 -5.36
CA ASN A 154 5.07 -1.76 -4.27
C ASN A 154 6.16 -1.07 -3.42
N GLY A 155 6.05 -1.17 -2.10
CA GLY A 155 7.02 -0.60 -1.16
C GLY A 155 7.05 0.94 -1.07
N MET A 156 6.15 1.65 -1.76
CA MET A 156 6.17 3.11 -1.83
C MET A 156 5.03 3.80 -1.07
N MET A 157 4.20 3.05 -0.32
CA MET A 157 2.97 3.60 0.26
C MET A 157 3.21 4.82 1.15
N ILE A 158 4.24 4.81 1.98
CA ILE A 158 4.58 5.94 2.86
C ILE A 158 4.86 7.21 2.05
N MET A 159 5.65 7.10 0.97
CA MET A 159 5.99 8.22 0.10
C MET A 159 4.75 8.77 -0.63
N LEU A 160 3.89 7.89 -1.12
CA LEU A 160 2.65 8.30 -1.78
C LEU A 160 1.74 9.07 -0.82
N LEU A 161 1.46 8.52 0.37
CA LEU A 161 0.58 9.15 1.36
C LEU A 161 1.08 10.51 1.81
N ARG A 162 2.40 10.71 1.91
CA ARG A 162 3.02 12.02 2.18
C ARG A 162 2.76 13.04 1.07
N ASN A 163 2.48 12.58 -0.15
CA ASN A 163 2.23 13.40 -1.33
C ASN A 163 0.74 13.57 -1.67
N LEU A 164 -0.16 12.87 -0.97
CA LEU A 164 -1.59 13.08 -1.08
C LEU A 164 -2.03 14.33 -0.29
N GLY A 165 -3.05 15.02 -0.80
CA GLY A 165 -3.66 16.12 -0.07
C GLY A 165 -4.70 15.65 0.94
N GLN A 166 -5.08 16.53 1.87
CA GLN A 166 -6.27 16.31 2.69
C GLN A 166 -7.51 16.15 1.81
N GLY A 167 -8.37 15.20 2.15
CA GLY A 167 -9.57 14.88 1.37
C GLY A 167 -9.29 14.17 0.04
N ALA A 168 -8.04 13.82 -0.25
CA ALA A 168 -7.71 13.07 -1.46
C ALA A 168 -8.23 11.63 -1.38
N ALA A 169 -8.69 11.14 -2.53
CA ALA A 169 -8.98 9.74 -2.77
C ALA A 169 -8.24 9.33 -4.05
N GLU A 170 -7.35 8.37 -3.95
CA GLU A 170 -6.53 7.90 -5.07
C GLU A 170 -6.61 6.38 -5.15
N THR A 171 -6.52 5.86 -6.36
CA THR A 171 -6.42 4.41 -6.59
C THR A 171 -5.12 4.12 -7.33
N VAL A 172 -4.34 3.21 -6.81
CA VAL A 172 -3.05 2.80 -7.38
C VAL A 172 -2.99 1.28 -7.51
N HIS A 173 -1.95 0.78 -8.14
CA HIS A 173 -1.72 -0.65 -8.27
C HIS A 173 -0.54 -1.11 -7.40
N VAL A 174 -0.65 -2.33 -6.90
CA VAL A 174 0.42 -3.11 -6.28
C VAL A 174 0.41 -4.53 -6.84
N LEU A 175 1.56 -5.19 -6.89
CA LEU A 175 1.65 -6.61 -7.18
C LEU A 175 1.59 -7.41 -5.88
N ALA A 176 0.65 -8.33 -5.78
CA ALA A 176 0.67 -9.41 -4.80
C ALA A 176 1.36 -10.64 -5.40
N PHE A 177 2.18 -11.31 -4.61
CA PHE A 177 2.96 -12.47 -5.04
C PHE A 177 2.39 -13.74 -4.40
N THR A 178 1.65 -14.54 -5.20
CA THR A 178 0.93 -15.74 -4.76
C THR A 178 0.90 -16.79 -5.88
N PRO A 179 1.77 -17.70 -6.02
CA PRO A 179 3.19 -17.59 -6.39
C PRO A 179 3.42 -16.79 -7.68
N LYS A 180 2.37 -16.52 -8.46
CA LYS A 180 2.43 -15.65 -9.66
C LYS A 180 2.03 -14.23 -9.27
N PRO A 181 2.71 -13.21 -9.85
CA PRO A 181 2.34 -11.83 -9.64
C PRO A 181 0.87 -11.58 -10.05
N THR A 182 0.13 -10.95 -9.17
CA THR A 182 -1.25 -10.57 -9.41
C THR A 182 -1.42 -9.09 -9.14
N LEU A 183 -1.93 -8.36 -10.11
CA LEU A 183 -2.17 -6.92 -9.97
C LEU A 183 -3.40 -6.69 -9.07
N VAL A 184 -3.22 -5.89 -8.03
CA VAL A 184 -4.24 -5.51 -7.07
C VAL A 184 -4.39 -4.00 -7.07
N GLN A 185 -5.63 -3.50 -7.14
CA GLN A 185 -5.91 -2.10 -6.92
C GLN A 185 -5.93 -1.81 -5.42
N LEU A 186 -5.33 -0.70 -5.03
CA LEU A 186 -5.31 -0.20 -3.66
C LEU A 186 -5.94 1.20 -3.65
N GLU A 187 -7.12 1.32 -3.07
CA GLU A 187 -7.79 2.60 -2.86
C GLU A 187 -7.24 3.24 -1.58
N MET A 188 -6.79 4.48 -1.68
CA MET A 188 -6.25 5.27 -0.58
C MET A 188 -7.15 6.47 -0.34
N VAL A 189 -7.76 6.57 0.84
CA VAL A 189 -8.72 7.63 1.17
C VAL A 189 -8.32 8.31 2.49
N SER A 190 -8.30 9.64 2.48
CA SER A 190 -8.19 10.43 3.72
C SER A 190 -9.54 10.42 4.44
N VAL A 191 -9.57 9.95 5.69
CA VAL A 191 -10.80 9.84 6.49
C VAL A 191 -10.90 10.89 7.61
N GLY A 192 -9.89 11.73 7.78
CA GLY A 192 -9.91 12.83 8.75
C GLY A 192 -8.55 13.08 9.39
N GLU A 193 -8.56 13.89 10.44
CA GLU A 193 -7.37 14.18 11.25
C GLU A 193 -7.52 13.55 12.64
N GLU A 194 -6.43 13.02 13.16
CA GLU A 194 -6.32 12.45 14.49
C GLU A 194 -5.09 12.99 15.20
N THR A 195 -5.15 13.09 16.52
CA THR A 195 -3.98 13.45 17.31
C THR A 195 -3.16 12.20 17.60
N MET A 196 -2.01 12.10 16.97
CA MET A 196 -1.08 10.98 17.12
C MET A 196 0.07 11.32 18.06
N ARG A 197 0.70 10.27 18.59
CA ARG A 197 1.94 10.41 19.36
C ARG A 197 3.13 10.15 18.42
N ALA A 198 4.04 11.13 18.30
CA ALA A 198 5.30 11.03 17.59
C ALA A 198 6.44 11.29 18.59
N GLY A 199 7.05 10.21 19.09
CA GLY A 199 7.95 10.27 20.24
C GLY A 199 7.24 10.77 21.51
N GLU A 200 7.73 11.86 22.09
CA GLU A 200 7.11 12.49 23.28
C GLU A 200 6.04 13.55 22.94
N ARG A 201 5.88 13.90 21.68
CA ARG A 201 4.95 14.94 21.22
C ARG A 201 3.63 14.37 20.76
N ARG A 202 2.56 15.13 20.95
CA ARG A 202 1.28 14.91 20.28
C ARG A 202 1.23 15.82 19.05
N VAL A 203 0.95 15.23 17.91
CA VAL A 203 0.91 15.93 16.62
C VAL A 203 -0.40 15.63 15.90
N PRO A 204 -1.01 16.60 15.22
CA PRO A 204 -2.12 16.30 14.31
C PRO A 204 -1.58 15.52 13.10
N ALA A 205 -2.25 14.46 12.74
CA ALA A 205 -1.91 13.63 11.61
C ALA A 205 -3.16 13.30 10.79
N THR A 206 -3.06 13.35 9.49
CA THR A 206 -4.11 12.89 8.59
C THR A 206 -4.15 11.37 8.63
N HIS A 207 -5.32 10.82 8.88
CA HIS A 207 -5.59 9.39 8.87
C HIS A 207 -6.01 8.98 7.45
N TYR A 208 -5.27 8.06 6.87
CA TYR A 208 -5.57 7.43 5.58
C TYR A 208 -5.98 5.98 5.79
N VAL A 209 -6.98 5.55 5.04
CA VAL A 209 -7.37 4.14 4.93
C VAL A 209 -7.02 3.65 3.54
N MET A 210 -6.26 2.55 3.47
CA MET A 210 -5.88 1.91 2.21
C MET A 210 -6.59 0.56 2.12
N THR A 211 -7.47 0.42 1.12
CA THR A 211 -8.31 -0.77 0.97
C THR A 211 -7.97 -1.51 -0.32
N PRO A 212 -7.46 -2.76 -0.24
CA PRO A 212 -7.30 -3.61 -1.41
C PRO A 212 -8.64 -3.90 -2.08
N LYS A 213 -8.76 -3.63 -3.39
CA LYS A 213 -9.95 -3.89 -4.19
C LYS A 213 -9.77 -5.18 -4.99
N LEU A 214 -10.56 -6.17 -4.70
CA LEU A 214 -10.51 -7.48 -5.35
C LEU A 214 -11.32 -7.57 -6.66
N GLY A 215 -11.78 -6.44 -7.20
CA GLY A 215 -12.80 -6.35 -8.25
C GLY A 215 -12.51 -7.14 -9.54
N MET A 216 -11.27 -7.26 -9.96
CA MET A 216 -10.87 -8.03 -11.16
C MET A 216 -10.38 -9.46 -10.85
N LEU A 217 -10.23 -9.83 -9.58
CA LEU A 217 -9.63 -11.08 -9.14
C LEU A 217 -10.64 -12.13 -8.68
N ARG A 218 -11.91 -12.04 -9.08
CA ARG A 218 -12.99 -12.94 -8.63
C ARG A 218 -12.69 -14.44 -8.75
N GLY A 219 -11.74 -14.85 -9.59
CA GLY A 219 -11.39 -16.27 -9.76
C GLY A 219 -10.15 -16.72 -8.99
N ALA A 220 -9.06 -15.97 -9.02
CA ALA A 220 -7.76 -16.37 -8.45
C ALA A 220 -7.56 -15.96 -6.99
N ALA A 221 -7.95 -14.75 -6.61
CA ALA A 221 -7.74 -14.27 -5.24
C ALA A 221 -8.73 -14.84 -4.22
N ALA A 222 -9.98 -15.11 -4.60
CA ALA A 222 -10.92 -15.81 -3.73
C ALA A 222 -10.44 -17.22 -3.37
N ALA A 223 -9.74 -17.87 -4.29
CA ALA A 223 -9.15 -19.19 -4.03
C ALA A 223 -7.91 -19.15 -3.14
N VAL A 224 -7.14 -18.04 -3.18
CA VAL A 224 -5.87 -17.90 -2.45
C VAL A 224 -6.05 -17.24 -1.09
N LEU A 225 -6.98 -16.30 -0.93
CA LEU A 225 -7.07 -15.48 0.28
C LEU A 225 -8.19 -15.93 1.24
N GLY A 226 -9.18 -16.70 0.79
CA GLY A 226 -10.27 -17.20 1.64
C GLY A 226 -10.93 -16.17 2.57
N LYS A 227 -10.38 -14.95 2.62
CA LYS A 227 -10.81 -13.81 3.44
C LYS A 227 -10.56 -12.51 2.68
N THR A 228 -11.42 -11.54 2.85
CA THR A 228 -11.20 -10.17 2.38
C THR A 228 -9.94 -9.62 3.04
N PRO A 229 -8.96 -9.09 2.27
CA PRO A 229 -7.78 -8.50 2.87
C PRO A 229 -8.18 -7.35 3.80
N ALA A 230 -7.54 -7.28 4.96
CA ALA A 230 -7.76 -6.20 5.90
C ALA A 230 -7.27 -4.86 5.30
N PRO A 231 -7.97 -3.74 5.57
CA PRO A 231 -7.45 -2.42 5.21
C PRO A 231 -6.21 -2.09 6.03
N TYR A 232 -5.40 -1.17 5.49
CA TYR A 232 -4.31 -0.54 6.21
C TYR A 232 -4.77 0.82 6.72
N HIS A 233 -4.39 1.19 7.93
CA HIS A 233 -4.61 2.51 8.52
C HIS A 233 -3.26 3.20 8.68
N CYS A 234 -3.08 4.37 8.07
CA CYS A 234 -1.82 5.09 8.09
C CYS A 234 -2.01 6.53 8.55
N TRP A 235 -1.09 7.02 9.36
CA TRP A 235 -1.10 8.39 9.88
C TRP A 235 0.13 9.15 9.42
N VAL A 236 -0.12 10.30 8.79
CA VAL A 236 0.91 11.18 8.24
C VAL A 236 0.68 12.59 8.76
N VAL A 237 1.70 13.19 9.37
CA VAL A 237 1.69 14.62 9.69
C VAL A 237 1.72 15.41 8.39
N THR A 238 0.77 16.31 8.20
CA THR A 238 0.65 17.11 6.96
C THR A 238 0.87 18.59 7.17
N THR A 239 1.05 19.03 8.43
CA THR A 239 1.40 20.41 8.79
C THR A 239 2.91 20.61 8.64
N GLY A 240 3.31 21.43 7.66
CA GLY A 240 4.71 21.63 7.31
C GLY A 240 5.24 20.55 6.36
N ALA A 241 6.43 20.03 6.61
CA ALA A 241 6.97 18.90 5.83
C ALA A 241 6.26 17.60 6.23
N PRO A 242 5.62 16.89 5.30
CA PRO A 242 4.89 15.67 5.63
C PRO A 242 5.80 14.60 6.22
N ALA A 243 5.35 13.98 7.31
CA ALA A 243 6.12 12.95 8.00
C ALA A 243 5.25 11.74 8.35
N PHE A 244 5.78 10.55 8.12
CA PHE A 244 5.16 9.30 8.54
C PHE A 244 5.17 9.19 10.07
N VAL A 245 4.06 8.73 10.64
CA VAL A 245 3.91 8.49 12.09
C VAL A 245 3.75 7.01 12.37
N ALA A 246 2.71 6.39 11.82
CA ALA A 246 2.40 4.99 12.05
C ALA A 246 1.58 4.39 10.91
N ILE A 247 1.61 3.06 10.81
CA ILE A 247 0.72 2.28 9.96
C ILE A 247 0.30 1.01 10.70
N ASP A 248 -0.99 0.71 10.68
CA ASP A 248 -1.57 -0.55 11.14
C ASP A 248 -1.98 -1.36 9.92
N GLY A 249 -1.48 -2.57 9.81
CA GLY A 249 -1.79 -3.45 8.68
C GLY A 249 -0.98 -4.74 8.69
N PRO A 250 -1.28 -5.67 7.78
CA PRO A 250 -0.49 -6.88 7.63
C PRO A 250 0.83 -6.58 6.92
N LEU A 251 1.96 -7.09 7.46
CA LEU A 251 3.26 -6.96 6.80
C LEU A 251 3.40 -7.92 5.60
N TYR A 252 2.64 -9.00 5.60
CA TYR A 252 2.60 -10.01 4.54
C TYR A 252 1.17 -10.47 4.28
N THR A 253 0.94 -11.08 3.13
CA THR A 253 -0.39 -11.53 2.69
C THR A 253 -1.03 -12.49 3.71
N GLY A 254 -2.19 -12.12 4.24
CA GLY A 254 -2.89 -12.92 5.25
C GLY A 254 -2.30 -12.86 6.65
N GLY A 255 -1.28 -12.02 6.86
CA GLY A 255 -0.66 -11.78 8.16
C GLY A 255 -1.59 -11.07 9.15
N PRO A 256 -1.21 -11.04 10.44
CA PRO A 256 -1.93 -10.28 11.45
C PRO A 256 -1.77 -8.78 11.25
N ILE A 257 -2.68 -8.01 11.83
CA ILE A 257 -2.53 -6.56 11.88
C ILE A 257 -1.44 -6.23 12.89
N TRP A 258 -0.37 -5.65 12.40
CA TRP A 258 0.74 -5.14 13.18
C TRP A 258 0.83 -3.64 13.04
N ARG A 259 1.41 -3.00 14.05
CA ARG A 259 1.67 -1.57 14.04
C ARG A 259 3.15 -1.31 13.77
N ILE A 260 3.43 -0.53 12.72
CA ILE A 260 4.74 0.07 12.45
C ILE A 260 4.66 1.52 12.88
N GLU A 261 5.58 1.96 13.71
CA GLU A 261 5.64 3.35 14.15
C GLU A 261 7.08 3.88 14.18
N THR A 262 7.23 5.20 13.97
CA THR A 262 8.51 5.86 14.10
C THR A 262 8.89 5.99 15.57
N VAL A 263 10.17 5.77 15.86
CA VAL A 263 10.74 5.94 17.20
C VAL A 263 11.99 6.82 17.13
N SER A 264 12.32 7.45 18.24
CA SER A 264 13.62 8.11 18.39
C SER A 264 14.68 7.04 18.65
N PRO A 265 15.89 7.18 18.09
CA PRO A 265 16.98 6.28 18.44
C PRO A 265 17.23 6.38 19.96
N THR A 266 17.19 5.23 20.63
CA THR A 266 17.62 5.17 22.04
C THR A 266 19.13 5.26 22.07
N GLY A 267 19.66 6.40 22.46
CA GLY A 267 21.08 6.53 22.79
C GLY A 267 21.48 5.57 23.92
N PRO A 268 22.76 5.28 24.11
CA PRO A 268 23.23 4.48 25.25
C PRO A 268 22.70 5.12 26.54
N PRO A 269 22.33 4.30 27.54
CA PRO A 269 21.81 4.79 28.79
C PRO A 269 22.82 5.81 29.37
N ARG A 270 22.30 6.99 29.74
CA ARG A 270 23.12 8.04 30.37
C ARG A 270 23.72 7.45 31.64
N PRO A 271 25.07 7.50 31.82
CA PRO A 271 25.67 7.03 33.04
C PRO A 271 25.02 7.72 34.24
N ALA A 272 24.67 6.94 35.26
CA ALA A 272 24.10 7.48 36.48
C ALA A 272 25.00 8.60 37.02
N PRO A 273 24.44 9.73 37.50
CA PRO A 273 25.26 10.78 38.12
C PRO A 273 26.06 10.17 39.28
N ALA A 274 27.37 10.39 39.25
CA ALA A 274 28.24 9.98 40.35
C ALA A 274 27.70 10.62 41.65
N ARG A 275 27.44 9.82 42.66
CA ARG A 275 27.04 10.27 43.99
C ARG A 275 28.23 10.84 44.74
#